data_10a8815d81497122b5375767478cb239
#
_entry.id   10a8815d81497122b5375767478cb239
#
_cell.length_a   1.000
_cell.length_b   1.000
_cell.length_c   1.000
_cell.angle_alpha   90.00
_cell.angle_beta   90.00
_cell.angle_gamma   90.00
#
_symmetry.space_group_name_H-M   'P 1'
#
loop_
_entity.id
_entity.type
_entity.pdbx_description
1 polymer ?
#
loop_
_entity_poly.entity_id
_entity_poly.type
_entity_poly.pdbx_seq_one_letter_code
_entity_poly.pdbx_strand_id
1 'polypeptide(L)'
;MCSSARLTPSVSWFALCVAVLPRTLVAEDGYDLWLRYRLVADAARLAEYRATITQLVVAADGATLRAARDELVSGLRGLLGRDIPVARAASRDGALVVGTPANSPVVAALPLADALREAGPEGFVIRAMAIHGRRAIVIAANQDVGALYGVFQLLRLLQTERPLAGLDLMSAPRLRLRLLDHWDNLNGTLERGYAGASLWEWARLPDSINPRYTDYARANASVGINGVVLTNVNADARILTAAYLVKVAALARVFRPWGLKVYLTARFSAPIEIGGLATADPLDAGVRSWWAAKADEIYRAIPDFGGFLV
;
A
#
# COMPACT_ATOMS: atom_id res chain seq x y z
N MET A 1 42.77 -24.06 -83.61
CA MET A 1 43.22 -23.52 -82.32
C MET A 1 42.02 -23.18 -81.45
N CYS A 2 41.66 -24.11 -80.58
CA CYS A 2 40.54 -23.93 -79.67
C CYS A 2 41.03 -23.24 -78.37
N SER A 3 40.42 -22.08 -78.02
CA SER A 3 40.63 -21.43 -76.73
C SER A 3 39.43 -21.72 -75.80
N SER A 4 39.67 -22.46 -74.74
CA SER A 4 38.70 -22.83 -73.73
C SER A 4 38.61 -21.72 -72.67
N ALA A 5 37.48 -21.04 -72.60
CA ALA A 5 37.14 -20.12 -71.54
C ALA A 5 36.66 -20.88 -70.32
N ARG A 6 37.32 -20.73 -69.17
CA ARG A 6 36.87 -21.24 -67.86
C ARG A 6 35.90 -20.26 -67.24
N LEU A 7 34.69 -20.68 -66.95
CA LEU A 7 33.71 -19.99 -66.14
C LEU A 7 34.00 -20.28 -64.68
N THR A 8 34.28 -19.22 -63.88
CA THR A 8 34.32 -19.27 -62.42
C THR A 8 32.94 -18.98 -61.86
N PRO A 9 32.39 -19.74 -60.87
CA PRO A 9 31.12 -19.42 -60.24
C PRO A 9 31.35 -18.32 -59.18
N SER A 10 30.66 -17.20 -59.35
CA SER A 10 30.55 -16.15 -58.33
C SER A 10 29.57 -16.59 -57.25
N VAL A 11 30.07 -16.80 -56.02
CA VAL A 11 29.26 -17.03 -54.83
C VAL A 11 28.75 -15.66 -54.34
N SER A 12 27.47 -15.40 -54.56
CA SER A 12 26.79 -14.22 -53.99
C SER A 12 26.48 -14.46 -52.51
N TRP A 13 27.16 -13.75 -51.64
CA TRP A 13 26.84 -13.69 -50.20
C TRP A 13 25.64 -12.74 -50.03
N PHE A 14 24.46 -13.32 -49.76
CA PHE A 14 23.34 -12.56 -49.26
C PHE A 14 23.59 -12.25 -47.78
N ALA A 15 24.00 -11.04 -47.46
CA ALA A 15 24.05 -10.53 -46.09
C ALA A 15 22.62 -10.29 -45.59
N LEU A 16 22.14 -11.19 -44.75
CA LEU A 16 20.87 -11.02 -44.04
C LEU A 16 21.04 -9.92 -42.97
N CYS A 17 20.72 -8.69 -43.32
CA CYS A 17 20.63 -7.58 -42.34
C CYS A 17 19.39 -7.84 -41.45
N VAL A 18 19.60 -8.42 -40.28
CA VAL A 18 18.59 -8.42 -39.22
C VAL A 18 18.46 -6.99 -38.72
N ALA A 19 17.43 -6.29 -39.13
CA ALA A 19 17.07 -4.97 -38.59
C ALA A 19 16.65 -5.15 -37.14
N VAL A 20 17.59 -4.93 -36.24
CA VAL A 20 17.28 -4.75 -34.80
C VAL A 20 16.55 -3.41 -34.69
N LEU A 21 15.23 -3.44 -34.72
CA LEU A 21 14.40 -2.29 -34.40
C LEU A 21 14.77 -1.84 -32.99
N PRO A 22 15.23 -0.59 -32.78
CA PRO A 22 15.44 -0.11 -31.42
C PRO A 22 14.11 -0.15 -30.69
N ARG A 23 14.00 -1.00 -29.68
CA ARG A 23 12.92 -0.87 -28.70
C ARG A 23 13.13 0.50 -28.09
N THR A 24 12.18 1.39 -28.30
CA THR A 24 12.13 2.66 -27.58
C THR A 24 12.10 2.33 -26.09
N LEU A 25 13.24 2.49 -25.42
CA LEU A 25 13.30 2.46 -23.97
C LEU A 25 12.54 3.71 -23.52
N VAL A 26 11.26 3.55 -23.20
CA VAL A 26 10.51 4.60 -22.52
C VAL A 26 11.13 4.69 -21.14
N ALA A 27 11.72 5.84 -20.81
CA ALA A 27 12.21 6.11 -19.48
C ALA A 27 11.04 6.00 -18.50
N GLU A 28 11.27 5.35 -17.36
CA GLU A 28 10.27 5.31 -16.30
C GLU A 28 10.08 6.70 -15.70
N ASP A 29 8.83 7.07 -15.46
CA ASP A 29 8.47 8.31 -14.78
C ASP A 29 8.61 8.23 -13.25
N GLY A 30 8.89 7.04 -12.71
CA GLY A 30 9.03 6.78 -11.28
C GLY A 30 7.70 6.66 -10.53
N TYR A 31 6.56 6.79 -11.20
CA TYR A 31 5.24 6.80 -10.54
C TYR A 31 4.95 5.52 -9.75
N ASP A 32 5.29 4.36 -10.30
CA ASP A 32 5.04 3.06 -9.65
C ASP A 32 5.96 2.78 -8.46
N LEU A 33 6.95 3.63 -8.21
CA LEU A 33 7.92 3.50 -7.13
C LEU A 33 8.57 2.10 -7.12
N TRP A 34 8.51 1.43 -5.98
CA TRP A 34 8.96 0.04 -5.79
C TRP A 34 7.84 -0.99 -5.98
N LEU A 35 6.62 -0.58 -6.37
CA LEU A 35 5.44 -1.44 -6.54
C LEU A 35 5.20 -1.84 -8.00
N ARG A 36 6.26 -1.92 -8.79
CA ARG A 36 6.23 -2.20 -10.24
C ARG A 36 5.97 -3.67 -10.55
N TYR A 37 6.32 -4.58 -9.65
CA TYR A 37 6.15 -6.01 -9.79
C TYR A 37 6.61 -6.58 -11.14
N ARG A 38 7.83 -6.21 -11.55
CA ARG A 38 8.43 -6.73 -12.77
C ARG A 38 8.68 -8.23 -12.66
N LEU A 39 8.60 -8.93 -13.77
CA LEU A 39 8.90 -10.36 -13.82
C LEU A 39 10.28 -10.63 -13.18
N VAL A 40 10.33 -11.61 -12.27
CA VAL A 40 11.57 -12.05 -11.63
C VAL A 40 12.58 -12.43 -12.70
N ALA A 41 13.78 -11.83 -12.64
CA ALA A 41 14.77 -11.93 -13.69
C ALA A 41 15.58 -13.25 -13.63
N ASP A 42 15.89 -13.74 -12.42
CA ASP A 42 16.55 -15.01 -12.25
C ASP A 42 15.61 -16.18 -12.56
N ALA A 43 15.95 -16.94 -13.61
CA ALA A 43 15.10 -18.03 -14.11
C ALA A 43 14.93 -19.17 -13.09
N ALA A 44 15.97 -19.45 -12.29
CA ALA A 44 15.93 -20.52 -11.27
C ALA A 44 15.00 -20.10 -10.13
N ARG A 45 15.11 -18.84 -9.69
CA ARG A 45 14.26 -18.24 -8.66
C ARG A 45 12.81 -18.15 -9.12
N LEU A 46 12.57 -17.73 -10.37
CA LEU A 46 11.24 -17.71 -10.96
C LEU A 46 10.60 -19.11 -10.99
N ALA A 47 11.37 -20.15 -11.36
CA ALA A 47 10.89 -21.52 -11.35
C ALA A 47 10.55 -22.00 -9.93
N GLU A 48 11.41 -21.71 -8.94
CA GLU A 48 11.14 -21.98 -7.51
C GLU A 48 9.84 -21.34 -7.05
N TYR A 49 9.65 -20.05 -7.31
CA TYR A 49 8.45 -19.32 -6.88
C TYR A 49 7.19 -19.87 -7.53
N ARG A 50 7.27 -20.20 -8.82
CA ARG A 50 6.14 -20.82 -9.56
C ARG A 50 5.78 -22.19 -9.01
N ALA A 51 6.75 -22.98 -8.54
CA ALA A 51 6.50 -24.27 -7.91
C ALA A 51 5.99 -24.12 -6.47
N THR A 52 6.40 -23.07 -5.76
CA THR A 52 6.07 -22.83 -4.34
C THR A 52 4.71 -22.16 -4.17
N ILE A 53 4.28 -21.29 -5.10
CA ILE A 53 3.01 -20.55 -5.02
C ILE A 53 2.11 -20.99 -6.16
N THR A 54 1.13 -21.84 -5.84
CA THR A 54 0.25 -22.47 -6.85
C THR A 54 -1.22 -22.10 -6.71
N GLN A 55 -1.63 -21.64 -5.51
CA GLN A 55 -2.99 -21.14 -5.24
C GLN A 55 -2.97 -20.12 -4.11
N LEU A 56 -3.96 -19.24 -4.09
CA LEU A 56 -4.19 -18.26 -3.04
C LEU A 56 -5.40 -18.64 -2.21
N VAL A 57 -5.30 -18.52 -0.89
CA VAL A 57 -6.41 -18.65 0.05
C VAL A 57 -6.40 -17.41 0.93
N VAL A 58 -7.25 -16.44 0.59
CA VAL A 58 -7.30 -15.15 1.26
C VAL A 58 -8.72 -14.93 1.78
N ALA A 59 -8.88 -14.76 3.07
CA ALA A 59 -10.12 -14.24 3.65
C ALA A 59 -10.31 -12.79 3.18
N ALA A 60 -11.47 -12.45 2.62
CA ALA A 60 -11.69 -11.15 1.98
C ALA A 60 -12.95 -10.42 2.50
N ASP A 61 -13.31 -10.64 3.77
CA ASP A 61 -14.54 -10.10 4.35
C ASP A 61 -14.44 -8.60 4.68
N GLY A 62 -13.23 -8.09 4.97
CA GLY A 62 -12.96 -6.68 5.24
C GLY A 62 -12.39 -5.91 4.04
N ALA A 63 -12.51 -4.58 4.04
CA ALA A 63 -11.96 -3.72 2.97
C ALA A 63 -10.42 -3.85 2.88
N THR A 64 -9.73 -3.94 4.02
CA THR A 64 -8.28 -4.10 4.10
C THR A 64 -7.82 -5.46 3.56
N LEU A 65 -8.54 -6.54 3.86
CA LEU A 65 -8.21 -7.85 3.30
C LEU A 65 -8.50 -7.96 1.81
N ARG A 66 -9.53 -7.25 1.32
CA ARG A 66 -9.73 -7.13 -0.13
C ARG A 66 -8.57 -6.40 -0.79
N ALA A 67 -8.12 -5.28 -0.23
CA ALA A 67 -6.93 -4.57 -0.72
C ALA A 67 -5.68 -5.47 -0.69
N ALA A 68 -5.46 -6.21 0.39
CA ALA A 68 -4.36 -7.18 0.50
C ALA A 68 -4.42 -8.29 -0.55
N ARG A 69 -5.62 -8.84 -0.80
CA ARG A 69 -5.83 -9.85 -1.84
C ARG A 69 -5.55 -9.30 -3.24
N ASP A 70 -6.10 -8.13 -3.54
CA ASP A 70 -5.99 -7.53 -4.87
C ASP A 70 -4.55 -7.12 -5.17
N GLU A 71 -3.84 -6.61 -4.15
CA GLU A 71 -2.39 -6.36 -4.21
C GLU A 71 -1.59 -7.64 -4.47
N LEU A 72 -1.91 -8.70 -3.74
CA LEU A 72 -1.24 -10.00 -3.88
C LEU A 72 -1.46 -10.61 -5.26
N VAL A 73 -2.71 -10.58 -5.76
CA VAL A 73 -3.06 -11.07 -7.11
C VAL A 73 -2.30 -10.29 -8.19
N SER A 74 -2.31 -8.95 -8.10
CA SER A 74 -1.62 -8.08 -9.05
C SER A 74 -0.10 -8.28 -8.98
N GLY A 75 0.47 -8.28 -7.77
CA GLY A 75 1.89 -8.45 -7.55
C GLY A 75 2.42 -9.79 -8.04
N LEU A 76 1.72 -10.89 -7.74
CA LEU A 76 2.11 -12.22 -8.20
C LEU A 76 1.95 -12.38 -9.72
N ARG A 77 0.91 -11.79 -10.33
CA ARG A 77 0.79 -11.78 -11.79
C ARG A 77 2.01 -11.14 -12.45
N GLY A 78 2.43 -9.97 -11.96
CA GLY A 78 3.62 -9.28 -12.48
C GLY A 78 4.91 -10.08 -12.24
N LEU A 79 5.17 -10.46 -10.98
CA LEU A 79 6.41 -11.11 -10.57
C LEU A 79 6.58 -12.51 -11.16
N LEU A 80 5.50 -13.29 -11.27
CA LEU A 80 5.55 -14.66 -11.75
C LEU A 80 5.16 -14.79 -13.24
N GLY A 81 4.64 -13.72 -13.86
CA GLY A 81 4.19 -13.73 -15.25
C GLY A 81 3.03 -14.69 -15.49
N ARG A 82 2.21 -14.96 -14.48
CA ARG A 82 1.03 -15.83 -14.58
C ARG A 82 -0.01 -15.51 -13.50
N ASP A 83 -1.26 -15.85 -13.75
CA ASP A 83 -2.31 -15.77 -12.75
C ASP A 83 -2.22 -16.96 -11.79
N ILE A 84 -2.42 -16.66 -10.50
CA ILE A 84 -2.52 -17.67 -9.45
C ILE A 84 -4.00 -17.78 -9.04
N PRO A 85 -4.63 -18.96 -9.13
CA PRO A 85 -6.04 -19.10 -8.81
C PRO A 85 -6.32 -18.85 -7.33
N VAL A 86 -7.39 -18.10 -7.05
CA VAL A 86 -7.91 -17.90 -5.70
C VAL A 86 -8.85 -19.06 -5.36
N ALA A 87 -8.65 -19.67 -4.20
CA ALA A 87 -9.42 -20.81 -3.71
C ALA A 87 -9.99 -20.54 -2.31
N ARG A 88 -11.01 -21.28 -1.93
CA ARG A 88 -11.61 -21.18 -0.58
C ARG A 88 -10.83 -21.95 0.49
N ALA A 89 -10.04 -22.93 0.09
CA ALA A 89 -9.27 -23.78 0.99
C ALA A 89 -7.93 -24.20 0.37
N ALA A 90 -6.95 -24.53 1.21
CA ALA A 90 -5.67 -25.09 0.79
C ALA A 90 -5.88 -26.55 0.32
N SER A 91 -6.10 -26.76 -0.98
CA SER A 91 -6.47 -28.05 -1.57
C SER A 91 -5.30 -28.79 -2.21
N ARG A 92 -4.13 -28.13 -2.38
CA ARG A 92 -2.92 -28.69 -3.02
C ARG A 92 -1.66 -28.07 -2.43
N ASP A 93 -0.51 -28.66 -2.74
CA ASP A 93 0.80 -28.11 -2.38
C ASP A 93 0.99 -26.71 -2.99
N GLY A 94 1.67 -25.84 -2.21
CA GLY A 94 1.98 -24.49 -2.64
C GLY A 94 0.82 -23.50 -2.44
N ALA A 95 -0.04 -23.74 -1.45
CA ALA A 95 -1.03 -22.77 -1.04
C ALA A 95 -0.35 -21.58 -0.35
N LEU A 96 -0.69 -20.35 -0.74
CA LEU A 96 -0.40 -19.13 -0.01
C LEU A 96 -1.67 -18.71 0.73
N VAL A 97 -1.64 -18.84 2.06
CA VAL A 97 -2.78 -18.54 2.95
C VAL A 97 -2.56 -17.21 3.63
N VAL A 98 -3.54 -16.31 3.56
CA VAL A 98 -3.47 -14.98 4.18
C VAL A 98 -4.73 -14.74 5.03
N GLY A 99 -4.54 -14.30 6.25
CA GLY A 99 -5.67 -13.94 7.12
C GLY A 99 -5.29 -13.70 8.57
N THR A 100 -6.33 -13.56 9.38
CA THR A 100 -6.22 -13.45 10.84
C THR A 100 -6.98 -14.61 11.50
N PRO A 101 -6.74 -14.93 12.76
CA PRO A 101 -7.55 -15.93 13.46
C PRO A 101 -9.04 -15.60 13.48
N ALA A 102 -9.41 -14.31 13.42
CA ALA A 102 -10.80 -13.87 13.46
C ALA A 102 -11.57 -14.11 12.15
N ASN A 103 -10.88 -14.10 11.00
CA ASN A 103 -11.51 -14.18 9.68
C ASN A 103 -11.10 -15.39 8.84
N SER A 104 -10.15 -16.20 9.32
CA SER A 104 -9.67 -17.40 8.65
C SER A 104 -9.62 -18.58 9.60
N PRO A 105 -10.59 -19.53 9.51
CA PRO A 105 -10.56 -20.76 10.31
C PRO A 105 -9.25 -21.56 10.11
N VAL A 106 -8.66 -21.49 8.92
CA VAL A 106 -7.37 -22.12 8.65
C VAL A 106 -6.29 -21.50 9.51
N VAL A 107 -6.17 -20.17 9.53
CA VAL A 107 -5.18 -19.47 10.36
C VAL A 107 -5.43 -19.69 11.85
N ALA A 108 -6.69 -19.68 12.29
CA ALA A 108 -7.07 -19.92 13.69
C ALA A 108 -6.64 -21.29 14.21
N ALA A 109 -6.59 -22.30 13.34
CA ALA A 109 -6.20 -23.67 13.69
C ALA A 109 -4.67 -23.90 13.69
N LEU A 110 -3.87 -22.93 13.27
CA LEU A 110 -2.42 -23.09 13.20
C LEU A 110 -1.73 -22.75 14.54
N PRO A 111 -0.59 -23.38 14.86
CA PRO A 111 0.18 -23.11 16.08
C PRO A 111 0.97 -21.80 15.98
N LEU A 112 0.27 -20.68 15.79
CA LEU A 112 0.86 -19.36 15.59
C LEU A 112 0.50 -18.37 16.74
N ALA A 113 -0.24 -18.81 17.75
CA ALA A 113 -0.77 -17.92 18.81
C ALA A 113 0.33 -17.12 19.53
N ASP A 114 1.45 -17.77 19.89
CA ASP A 114 2.55 -17.10 20.58
C ASP A 114 3.28 -16.09 19.69
N ALA A 115 3.58 -16.48 18.46
CA ALA A 115 4.21 -15.58 17.48
C ALA A 115 3.30 -14.39 17.14
N LEU A 116 2.00 -14.58 17.03
CA LEU A 116 1.04 -13.50 16.81
C LEU A 116 0.94 -12.57 18.02
N ARG A 117 1.00 -13.11 19.24
CA ARG A 117 1.01 -12.27 20.46
C ARG A 117 2.25 -11.37 20.49
N GLU A 118 3.42 -11.91 20.13
CA GLU A 118 4.67 -11.16 20.06
C GLU A 118 4.65 -10.13 18.92
N ALA A 119 4.08 -10.48 17.76
CA ALA A 119 3.93 -9.56 16.62
C ALA A 119 3.04 -8.35 16.94
N GLY A 120 2.10 -8.49 17.91
CA GLY A 120 1.20 -7.41 18.30
C GLY A 120 0.13 -7.10 17.26
N PRO A 121 -0.60 -5.97 17.40
CA PRO A 121 -1.79 -5.69 16.59
C PRO A 121 -1.49 -5.46 15.10
N GLU A 122 -0.40 -4.76 14.77
CA GLU A 122 -0.07 -4.42 13.37
C GLU A 122 1.08 -5.26 12.80
N GLY A 123 1.65 -6.18 13.59
CA GLY A 123 2.67 -7.09 13.13
C GLY A 123 2.08 -8.29 12.39
N PHE A 124 2.99 -9.07 11.81
CA PHE A 124 2.64 -10.26 11.04
C PHE A 124 3.71 -11.36 11.16
N VAL A 125 3.29 -12.57 10.81
CA VAL A 125 4.14 -13.75 10.68
C VAL A 125 4.03 -14.25 9.23
N ILE A 126 5.17 -14.56 8.59
CA ILE A 126 5.20 -15.28 7.31
C ILE A 126 5.97 -16.57 7.54
N ARG A 127 5.30 -17.71 7.38
CA ARG A 127 5.91 -19.01 7.71
C ARG A 127 5.62 -20.06 6.65
N ALA A 128 6.67 -20.78 6.21
CA ALA A 128 6.52 -21.99 5.43
C ALA A 128 6.19 -23.15 6.39
N MET A 129 5.07 -23.83 6.15
CA MET A 129 4.59 -24.89 7.03
C MET A 129 3.69 -25.87 6.28
N ALA A 130 3.33 -26.98 6.94
CA ALA A 130 2.33 -27.90 6.40
C ALA A 130 0.94 -27.58 6.92
N ILE A 131 -0.05 -27.57 6.01
CA ILE A 131 -1.49 -27.49 6.33
C ILE A 131 -2.12 -28.77 5.81
N HIS A 132 -2.67 -29.59 6.72
CA HIS A 132 -3.21 -30.92 6.38
C HIS A 132 -2.26 -31.77 5.54
N GLY A 133 -0.97 -31.78 5.92
CA GLY A 133 0.09 -32.54 5.22
C GLY A 133 0.58 -31.93 3.89
N ARG A 134 0.05 -30.79 3.47
CA ARG A 134 0.43 -30.10 2.21
C ARG A 134 1.32 -28.90 2.51
N ARG A 135 2.33 -28.68 1.69
CA ARG A 135 3.23 -27.52 1.83
C ARG A 135 2.46 -26.22 1.56
N ALA A 136 2.62 -25.25 2.44
CA ALA A 136 1.99 -23.93 2.30
C ALA A 136 2.92 -22.83 2.83
N ILE A 137 2.67 -21.60 2.38
CA ILE A 137 3.16 -20.38 3.03
C ILE A 137 1.97 -19.71 3.67
N VAL A 138 2.11 -19.30 4.93
CA VAL A 138 1.07 -18.63 5.69
C VAL A 138 1.52 -17.21 6.01
N ILE A 139 0.69 -16.22 5.70
CA ILE A 139 0.77 -14.84 6.20
C ILE A 139 -0.34 -14.71 7.24
N ALA A 140 0.04 -14.61 8.49
CA ALA A 140 -0.89 -14.48 9.61
C ALA A 140 -0.63 -13.18 10.38
N ALA A 141 -1.70 -12.55 10.85
CA ALA A 141 -1.64 -11.34 11.67
C ALA A 141 -2.80 -11.31 12.67
N ASN A 142 -2.70 -10.45 13.70
CA ASN A 142 -3.82 -10.25 14.64
C ASN A 142 -4.93 -9.36 14.04
N GLN A 143 -4.57 -8.41 13.18
CA GLN A 143 -5.49 -7.49 12.51
C GLN A 143 -5.27 -7.52 10.99
N ASP A 144 -6.29 -7.13 10.24
CA ASP A 144 -6.27 -7.11 8.78
C ASP A 144 -5.11 -6.27 8.21
N VAL A 145 -4.77 -5.16 8.86
CA VAL A 145 -3.66 -4.29 8.44
C VAL A 145 -2.29 -4.99 8.57
N GLY A 146 -2.10 -5.81 9.58
CA GLY A 146 -0.91 -6.65 9.72
C GLY A 146 -0.81 -7.68 8.58
N ALA A 147 -1.95 -8.28 8.17
CA ALA A 147 -1.99 -9.18 7.02
C ALA A 147 -1.63 -8.45 5.71
N LEU A 148 -2.11 -7.21 5.52
CA LEU A 148 -1.73 -6.35 4.40
C LEU A 148 -0.22 -6.07 4.38
N TYR A 149 0.38 -5.72 5.52
CA TYR A 149 1.82 -5.50 5.63
C TYR A 149 2.61 -6.78 5.33
N GLY A 150 2.10 -7.93 5.79
CA GLY A 150 2.68 -9.23 5.47
C GLY A 150 2.65 -9.56 3.97
N VAL A 151 1.58 -9.18 3.27
CA VAL A 151 1.48 -9.30 1.80
C VAL A 151 2.55 -8.44 1.12
N PHE A 152 2.68 -7.17 1.47
CA PHE A 152 3.73 -6.32 0.92
C PHE A 152 5.14 -6.87 1.21
N GLN A 153 5.36 -7.41 2.40
CA GLN A 153 6.63 -8.02 2.74
C GLN A 153 6.93 -9.26 1.91
N LEU A 154 5.96 -10.14 1.68
CA LEU A 154 6.15 -11.29 0.79
C LEU A 154 6.48 -10.83 -0.64
N LEU A 155 5.72 -9.88 -1.19
CA LEU A 155 5.99 -9.33 -2.53
C LEU A 155 7.38 -8.71 -2.62
N ARG A 156 7.85 -8.05 -1.55
CA ARG A 156 9.23 -7.53 -1.46
C ARG A 156 10.26 -8.66 -1.48
N LEU A 157 10.03 -9.75 -0.74
CA LEU A 157 10.94 -10.92 -0.77
C LEU A 157 11.05 -11.48 -2.18
N LEU A 158 9.94 -11.60 -2.91
CA LEU A 158 9.95 -12.06 -4.30
C LEU A 158 10.68 -11.09 -5.22
N GLN A 159 10.44 -9.78 -5.10
CA GLN A 159 11.12 -8.76 -5.91
C GLN A 159 12.64 -8.71 -5.66
N THR A 160 13.07 -9.04 -4.44
CA THR A 160 14.48 -9.08 -4.07
C THR A 160 15.09 -10.49 -4.17
N GLU A 161 14.39 -11.39 -4.84
CA GLU A 161 14.80 -12.73 -5.20
C GLU A 161 15.25 -13.59 -3.99
N ARG A 162 14.59 -13.40 -2.84
CA ARG A 162 14.88 -14.14 -1.61
C ARG A 162 14.29 -15.56 -1.67
N PRO A 163 15.00 -16.58 -1.13
CA PRO A 163 14.48 -17.94 -1.08
C PRO A 163 13.25 -18.02 -0.20
N LEU A 164 12.27 -18.84 -0.61
CA LEU A 164 11.07 -19.12 0.18
C LEU A 164 11.17 -20.42 0.98
N ALA A 165 12.17 -21.26 0.71
CA ALA A 165 12.40 -22.48 1.45
C ALA A 165 12.75 -22.17 2.90
N GLY A 166 12.04 -22.81 3.85
CA GLY A 166 12.26 -22.59 5.28
C GLY A 166 11.89 -21.19 5.79
N LEU A 167 11.07 -20.45 5.04
CA LEU A 167 10.68 -19.09 5.43
C LEU A 167 10.01 -19.10 6.80
N ASP A 168 10.60 -18.40 7.75
CA ASP A 168 10.09 -18.12 9.08
C ASP A 168 10.46 -16.68 9.44
N LEU A 169 9.52 -15.78 9.27
CA LEU A 169 9.70 -14.34 9.47
C LEU A 169 8.59 -13.81 10.35
N MET A 170 8.95 -13.06 11.36
CA MET A 170 8.04 -12.25 12.15
C MET A 170 8.48 -10.78 12.08
N SER A 171 7.54 -9.88 11.97
CA SER A 171 7.78 -8.44 12.01
C SER A 171 6.75 -7.76 12.90
N ALA A 172 7.26 -6.96 13.82
CA ALA A 172 6.45 -6.15 14.74
C ALA A 172 6.90 -4.68 14.64
N PRO A 173 5.99 -3.75 14.38
CA PRO A 173 6.32 -2.33 14.37
C PRO A 173 6.80 -1.88 15.77
N ARG A 174 7.96 -1.24 15.82
CA ARG A 174 8.49 -0.67 17.08
C ARG A 174 7.80 0.60 17.51
N LEU A 175 7.27 1.36 16.55
CA LEU A 175 6.55 2.60 16.76
C LEU A 175 5.08 2.40 16.43
N ARG A 176 4.20 2.86 17.32
CA ARG A 176 2.74 2.79 17.11
C ARG A 176 2.25 3.78 16.05
N LEU A 177 2.84 4.97 16.01
CA LEU A 177 2.51 6.03 15.06
C LEU A 177 3.65 6.18 14.06
N ARG A 178 3.34 6.05 12.79
CA ARG A 178 4.26 6.19 11.66
C ARG A 178 3.56 7.06 10.64
N LEU A 179 3.70 8.37 10.81
CA LEU A 179 2.93 9.38 10.10
C LEU A 179 3.78 10.11 9.07
N LEU A 180 3.14 10.50 7.97
CA LEU A 180 3.65 11.56 7.11
C LEU A 180 2.94 12.88 7.45
N ASP A 181 3.71 13.95 7.51
CA ASP A 181 3.22 15.30 7.72
C ASP A 181 3.33 16.08 6.41
N HIS A 182 2.18 16.49 5.85
CA HIS A 182 2.12 17.28 4.64
C HIS A 182 2.22 18.78 4.97
N TRP A 183 2.96 19.49 4.12
CA TRP A 183 3.09 20.96 4.21
C TRP A 183 2.12 21.69 3.28
N ASP A 184 1.00 21.06 3.02
CA ASP A 184 0.00 21.47 2.06
C ASP A 184 -0.93 22.56 2.62
N ASN A 185 -1.24 23.56 1.79
CA ASN A 185 -2.22 24.60 2.06
C ASN A 185 -3.56 24.29 1.38
N LEU A 186 -4.65 24.85 1.89
CA LEU A 186 -6.00 24.66 1.34
C LEU A 186 -6.19 25.26 -0.05
N ASN A 187 -5.35 26.22 -0.43
CA ASN A 187 -5.36 26.84 -1.77
C ASN A 187 -4.53 26.08 -2.82
N GLY A 188 -4.00 24.92 -2.48
CA GLY A 188 -3.20 24.09 -3.39
C GLY A 188 -1.72 24.43 -3.46
N THR A 189 -1.23 25.39 -2.68
CA THR A 189 0.21 25.70 -2.54
C THR A 189 0.85 24.88 -1.42
N LEU A 190 2.17 24.90 -1.34
CA LEU A 190 2.93 24.38 -0.21
C LEU A 190 3.35 25.53 0.72
N GLU A 191 3.55 25.23 2.00
CA GLU A 191 4.00 26.21 2.97
C GLU A 191 5.34 26.85 2.54
N ARG A 192 5.51 28.14 2.85
CA ARG A 192 6.74 28.93 2.59
C ARG A 192 7.18 28.99 1.14
N GLY A 193 6.26 28.70 0.20
CA GLY A 193 6.57 28.79 -1.22
C GLY A 193 7.52 27.71 -1.73
N TYR A 194 7.62 26.57 -1.06
CA TYR A 194 8.32 25.42 -1.61
C TYR A 194 7.76 25.02 -2.97
N ALA A 195 8.64 24.54 -3.85
CA ALA A 195 8.26 24.12 -5.19
C ALA A 195 7.27 22.94 -5.18
N GLY A 196 6.32 22.97 -6.11
CA GLY A 196 5.30 21.95 -6.26
C GLY A 196 3.92 22.47 -5.92
N ALA A 197 2.98 21.52 -5.84
CA ALA A 197 1.60 21.78 -5.49
C ALA A 197 1.11 20.74 -4.48
N SER A 198 0.06 21.09 -3.75
CA SER A 198 -0.64 20.17 -2.84
C SER A 198 -1.03 18.88 -3.58
N LEU A 199 -0.86 17.75 -2.92
CA LEU A 199 -1.40 16.48 -3.40
C LEU A 199 -2.95 16.50 -3.42
N TRP A 200 -3.55 17.26 -2.51
CA TRP A 200 -4.99 17.29 -2.28
C TRP A 200 -5.67 18.34 -3.15
N GLU A 201 -6.53 17.91 -4.07
CA GLU A 201 -7.35 18.79 -4.91
C GLU A 201 -8.61 19.23 -4.12
N TRP A 202 -8.42 20.07 -3.09
CA TRP A 202 -9.50 20.48 -2.17
C TRP A 202 -10.74 21.03 -2.86
N ALA A 203 -10.60 21.70 -4.01
CA ALA A 203 -11.72 22.24 -4.76
C ALA A 203 -12.61 21.16 -5.38
N ARG A 204 -12.05 19.98 -5.69
CA ARG A 204 -12.76 18.86 -6.32
C ARG A 204 -13.37 17.89 -5.32
N LEU A 205 -12.84 17.86 -4.09
CA LEU A 205 -13.37 17.03 -3.02
C LEU A 205 -14.68 17.59 -2.47
N PRO A 206 -15.64 16.73 -2.08
CA PRO A 206 -15.64 15.27 -2.11
C PRO A 206 -16.13 14.65 -3.42
N ASP A 207 -16.55 15.47 -4.41
CA ASP A 207 -17.30 15.04 -5.59
C ASP A 207 -16.45 14.23 -6.58
N SER A 208 -15.14 14.51 -6.61
CA SER A 208 -14.20 13.79 -7.47
C SER A 208 -13.01 13.32 -6.65
N ILE A 209 -12.80 12.00 -6.65
CA ILE A 209 -11.66 11.35 -5.98
C ILE A 209 -10.61 11.03 -7.03
N ASN A 210 -9.46 11.69 -6.94
CA ASN A 210 -8.33 11.39 -7.82
C ASN A 210 -7.77 9.99 -7.50
N PRO A 211 -7.62 9.08 -8.47
CA PRO A 211 -7.05 7.74 -8.27
C PRO A 211 -5.67 7.76 -7.58
N ARG A 212 -4.92 8.83 -7.76
CA ARG A 212 -3.62 9.05 -7.12
C ARG A 212 -3.67 8.97 -5.59
N TYR A 213 -4.82 9.24 -4.96
CA TYR A 213 -4.96 9.11 -3.50
C TYR A 213 -4.94 7.65 -3.07
N THR A 214 -5.48 6.74 -3.88
CA THR A 214 -5.36 5.30 -3.64
C THR A 214 -3.93 4.83 -3.82
N ASP A 215 -3.24 5.27 -4.87
CA ASP A 215 -1.83 4.92 -5.10
C ASP A 215 -0.92 5.46 -3.98
N TYR A 216 -1.20 6.68 -3.50
CA TYR A 216 -0.54 7.25 -2.34
C TYR A 216 -0.73 6.38 -1.09
N ALA A 217 -1.96 5.98 -0.77
CA ALA A 217 -2.25 5.14 0.39
C ALA A 217 -1.59 3.77 0.27
N ARG A 218 -1.65 3.14 -0.90
CA ARG A 218 -1.01 1.87 -1.24
C ARG A 218 0.51 1.94 -1.03
N ALA A 219 1.17 2.97 -1.55
CA ALA A 219 2.60 3.16 -1.41
C ALA A 219 3.01 3.33 0.06
N ASN A 220 2.26 4.11 0.83
CA ASN A 220 2.50 4.32 2.26
C ASN A 220 2.31 3.03 3.06
N ALA A 221 1.22 2.30 2.84
CA ALA A 221 0.97 1.01 3.49
C ALA A 221 2.10 0.00 3.20
N SER A 222 2.67 0.01 2.00
CA SER A 222 3.74 -0.92 1.60
C SER A 222 5.02 -0.78 2.42
N VAL A 223 5.23 0.36 3.07
CA VAL A 223 6.36 0.64 3.98
C VAL A 223 5.92 0.78 5.44
N GLY A 224 4.66 0.45 5.74
CA GLY A 224 4.13 0.42 7.10
C GLY A 224 3.76 1.78 7.68
N ILE A 225 3.62 2.83 6.87
CA ILE A 225 3.03 4.11 7.30
C ILE A 225 1.56 3.89 7.61
N ASN A 226 1.08 4.37 8.77
CA ASN A 226 -0.28 4.14 9.26
C ASN A 226 -1.09 5.42 9.50
N GLY A 227 -0.62 6.56 9.03
CA GLY A 227 -1.38 7.79 9.09
C GLY A 227 -0.76 8.94 8.31
N VAL A 228 -1.56 9.96 8.11
CA VAL A 228 -1.18 11.16 7.35
C VAL A 228 -1.79 12.40 7.98
N VAL A 229 -0.98 13.42 8.21
CA VAL A 229 -1.40 14.78 8.52
C VAL A 229 -1.60 15.51 7.20
N LEU A 230 -2.81 15.98 6.92
CA LEU A 230 -3.20 16.43 5.58
C LEU A 230 -2.76 17.86 5.26
N THR A 231 -2.42 18.66 6.26
CA THR A 231 -2.11 20.09 6.11
C THR A 231 -0.90 20.47 6.93
N ASN A 232 -0.24 21.56 6.56
CA ASN A 232 0.94 22.05 7.27
C ASN A 232 0.62 22.49 8.71
N VAL A 233 1.66 22.67 9.51
CA VAL A 233 1.56 23.05 10.94
C VAL A 233 0.90 24.40 11.18
N ASN A 234 0.91 25.29 10.18
CA ASN A 234 0.26 26.60 10.21
C ASN A 234 -1.08 26.57 9.45
N ALA A 235 -1.75 25.43 9.43
CA ALA A 235 -2.95 25.22 8.65
C ALA A 235 -4.00 26.30 8.90
N ASP A 236 -4.71 26.64 7.82
CA ASP A 236 -5.90 27.48 7.86
C ASP A 236 -6.98 26.82 8.73
N ALA A 237 -7.53 27.57 9.70
CA ALA A 237 -8.58 27.05 10.59
C ALA A 237 -9.79 26.49 9.86
N ARG A 238 -10.06 26.93 8.62
CA ARG A 238 -11.16 26.45 7.77
C ARG A 238 -11.14 24.94 7.55
N ILE A 239 -9.98 24.25 7.67
CA ILE A 239 -9.92 22.79 7.58
C ILE A 239 -10.85 22.10 8.60
N LEU A 240 -11.13 22.76 9.74
CA LEU A 240 -12.00 22.26 10.80
C LEU A 240 -13.49 22.59 10.59
N THR A 241 -13.87 23.29 9.52
CA THR A 241 -15.28 23.57 9.23
C THR A 241 -16.00 22.35 8.66
N ALA A 242 -17.31 22.26 8.83
CA ALA A 242 -18.12 21.17 8.29
C ALA A 242 -17.92 20.97 6.78
N ALA A 243 -17.78 22.07 6.01
CA ALA A 243 -17.54 22.02 4.57
C ALA A 243 -16.21 21.33 4.21
N TYR A 244 -15.17 21.48 5.02
CA TYR A 244 -13.90 20.77 4.81
C TYR A 244 -13.89 19.38 5.44
N LEU A 245 -14.57 19.17 6.57
CA LEU A 245 -14.65 17.85 7.20
C LEU A 245 -15.28 16.79 6.26
N VAL A 246 -16.24 17.17 5.42
CA VAL A 246 -16.78 16.28 4.37
C VAL A 246 -15.68 15.86 3.38
N LYS A 247 -14.78 16.76 3.00
CA LYS A 247 -13.63 16.49 2.10
C LYS A 247 -12.59 15.60 2.77
N VAL A 248 -12.26 15.90 4.03
CA VAL A 248 -11.36 15.07 4.84
C VAL A 248 -11.94 13.66 5.01
N ALA A 249 -13.23 13.53 5.28
CA ALA A 249 -13.92 12.25 5.38
C ALA A 249 -13.87 11.45 4.06
N ALA A 250 -13.89 12.14 2.90
CA ALA A 250 -13.73 11.48 1.61
C ALA A 250 -12.32 10.87 1.46
N LEU A 251 -11.26 11.60 1.84
CA LEU A 251 -9.90 11.06 1.87
C LEU A 251 -9.76 9.92 2.87
N ALA A 252 -10.32 10.06 4.09
CA ALA A 252 -10.30 9.00 5.09
C ALA A 252 -10.93 7.69 4.59
N ARG A 253 -12.00 7.76 3.79
CA ARG A 253 -12.60 6.57 3.15
C ARG A 253 -11.67 5.89 2.16
N VAL A 254 -10.87 6.66 1.40
CA VAL A 254 -9.87 6.12 0.47
C VAL A 254 -8.71 5.45 1.23
N PHE A 255 -8.29 6.02 2.36
CA PHE A 255 -7.12 5.58 3.09
C PHE A 255 -7.38 4.38 4.02
N ARG A 256 -8.58 4.29 4.55
CA ARG A 256 -8.98 3.25 5.52
C ARG A 256 -8.69 1.82 5.05
N PRO A 257 -8.96 1.42 3.80
CA PRO A 257 -8.63 0.07 3.31
C PRO A 257 -7.14 -0.26 3.36
N TRP A 258 -6.28 0.77 3.37
CA TRP A 258 -4.83 0.65 3.43
C TRP A 258 -4.26 0.79 4.85
N GLY A 259 -5.14 0.89 5.86
CA GLY A 259 -4.74 1.04 7.25
C GLY A 259 -4.24 2.44 7.64
N LEU A 260 -4.39 3.45 6.76
CA LEU A 260 -3.98 4.81 7.07
C LEU A 260 -5.13 5.59 7.72
N LYS A 261 -4.82 6.27 8.82
CA LYS A 261 -5.71 7.24 9.47
C LYS A 261 -5.37 8.65 9.04
N VAL A 262 -6.37 9.51 9.02
CA VAL A 262 -6.16 10.95 8.79
C VAL A 262 -5.98 11.68 10.11
N TYR A 263 -5.07 12.65 10.08
CA TYR A 263 -4.78 13.60 11.15
C TYR A 263 -4.93 15.00 10.61
N LEU A 264 -5.27 15.95 11.45
CA LEU A 264 -5.38 17.37 11.09
C LEU A 264 -4.51 18.21 12.00
N THR A 265 -4.05 19.32 11.48
CA THR A 265 -3.40 20.34 12.29
C THR A 265 -4.46 21.13 13.07
N ALA A 266 -4.27 21.29 14.36
CA ALA A 266 -5.10 22.15 15.20
C ALA A 266 -4.49 23.55 15.30
N ARG A 267 -5.08 24.51 14.59
CA ARG A 267 -4.71 25.93 14.73
C ARG A 267 -5.30 26.48 16.02
N PHE A 268 -4.47 26.97 16.94
CA PHE A 268 -4.93 27.40 18.27
C PHE A 268 -5.92 28.56 18.21
N SER A 269 -5.80 29.47 17.23
CA SER A 269 -6.74 30.58 17.01
C SER A 269 -8.06 30.19 16.36
N ALA A 270 -8.27 28.91 16.01
CA ALA A 270 -9.52 28.44 15.39
C ALA A 270 -10.81 28.85 16.16
N PRO A 271 -10.86 28.85 17.51
CA PRO A 271 -12.03 29.34 18.23
C PRO A 271 -12.41 30.79 17.89
N ILE A 272 -11.43 31.64 17.62
CA ILE A 272 -11.64 33.02 17.17
C ILE A 272 -12.04 33.03 15.69
N GLU A 273 -11.24 32.38 14.83
CA GLU A 273 -11.33 32.52 13.38
C GLU A 273 -12.61 31.90 12.79
N ILE A 274 -13.05 30.77 13.34
CA ILE A 274 -14.22 30.03 12.85
C ILE A 274 -15.27 29.74 13.92
N GLY A 275 -14.93 29.97 15.20
CA GLY A 275 -15.85 29.76 16.34
C GLY A 275 -16.55 31.03 16.81
N GLY A 276 -16.12 32.22 16.36
CA GLY A 276 -16.70 33.50 16.75
C GLY A 276 -16.44 33.88 18.22
N LEU A 277 -15.47 33.24 18.89
CA LEU A 277 -15.09 33.58 20.27
C LEU A 277 -14.14 34.78 20.30
N ALA A 278 -14.18 35.52 21.39
CA ALA A 278 -13.30 36.69 21.57
C ALA A 278 -11.86 36.30 21.94
N THR A 279 -11.65 35.06 22.38
CA THR A 279 -10.34 34.57 22.85
C THR A 279 -10.10 33.15 22.36
N ALA A 280 -8.84 32.75 22.36
CA ALA A 280 -8.41 31.35 22.17
C ALA A 280 -7.67 30.80 23.39
N ASP A 281 -7.79 31.49 24.54
CA ASP A 281 -7.15 31.07 25.80
C ASP A 281 -7.67 29.66 26.19
N PRO A 282 -6.79 28.66 26.34
CA PRO A 282 -7.19 27.29 26.71
C PRO A 282 -7.77 27.20 28.13
N LEU A 283 -7.63 28.21 28.96
CA LEU A 283 -8.23 28.27 30.29
C LEU A 283 -9.67 28.84 30.25
N ASP A 284 -10.06 29.50 29.18
CA ASP A 284 -11.42 29.97 29.00
C ASP A 284 -12.42 28.80 28.82
N ALA A 285 -13.52 28.83 29.55
CA ALA A 285 -14.52 27.76 29.53
C ALA A 285 -15.22 27.63 28.18
N GLY A 286 -15.47 28.75 27.49
CA GLY A 286 -16.06 28.76 26.15
C GLY A 286 -15.12 28.13 25.12
N VAL A 287 -13.82 28.42 25.19
CA VAL A 287 -12.79 27.81 24.33
C VAL A 287 -12.73 26.31 24.53
N ARG A 288 -12.71 25.85 25.79
CA ARG A 288 -12.72 24.39 26.08
C ARG A 288 -13.98 23.71 25.56
N SER A 289 -15.13 24.30 25.75
CA SER A 289 -16.41 23.79 25.25
C SER A 289 -16.44 23.74 23.73
N TRP A 290 -15.90 24.77 23.06
CA TRP A 290 -15.79 24.82 21.61
C TRP A 290 -14.92 23.69 21.05
N TRP A 291 -13.74 23.45 21.64
CA TRP A 291 -12.84 22.36 21.23
C TRP A 291 -13.47 20.99 21.47
N ALA A 292 -14.17 20.77 22.59
CA ALA A 292 -14.89 19.52 22.86
C ALA A 292 -15.95 19.25 21.77
N ALA A 293 -16.79 20.25 21.49
CA ALA A 293 -17.81 20.14 20.45
C ALA A 293 -17.20 19.92 19.05
N LYS A 294 -16.07 20.55 18.76
CA LYS A 294 -15.35 20.39 17.49
C LYS A 294 -14.75 18.98 17.36
N ALA A 295 -14.19 18.45 18.41
CA ALA A 295 -13.70 17.06 18.43
C ALA A 295 -14.84 16.08 18.18
N ASP A 296 -15.99 16.25 18.84
CA ASP A 296 -17.17 15.42 18.61
C ASP A 296 -17.69 15.51 17.16
N GLU A 297 -17.66 16.69 16.56
CA GLU A 297 -18.03 16.89 15.15
C GLU A 297 -17.09 16.12 14.23
N ILE A 298 -15.78 16.18 14.46
CA ILE A 298 -14.78 15.49 13.67
C ILE A 298 -14.96 13.97 13.78
N TYR A 299 -15.09 13.41 15.00
CA TYR A 299 -15.27 11.97 15.19
C TYR A 299 -16.61 11.47 14.64
N ARG A 300 -17.65 12.29 14.61
CA ARG A 300 -18.90 11.94 13.89
C ARG A 300 -18.70 11.85 12.37
N ALA A 301 -17.91 12.73 11.79
CA ALA A 301 -17.61 12.73 10.37
C ALA A 301 -16.61 11.63 9.98
N ILE A 302 -15.65 11.36 10.86
CA ILE A 302 -14.51 10.45 10.64
C ILE A 302 -14.32 9.58 11.91
N PRO A 303 -15.07 8.47 12.06
CA PRO A 303 -15.04 7.68 13.30
C PRO A 303 -13.67 7.13 13.68
N ASP A 304 -12.79 6.93 12.71
CA ASP A 304 -11.42 6.46 12.89
C ASP A 304 -10.37 7.58 12.81
N PHE A 305 -10.79 8.84 13.03
CA PHE A 305 -9.88 9.98 13.06
C PHE A 305 -8.70 9.73 13.98
N GLY A 306 -7.48 9.99 13.49
CA GLY A 306 -6.26 9.64 14.20
C GLY A 306 -5.90 10.60 15.32
N GLY A 307 -6.20 11.88 15.15
CA GLY A 307 -5.89 12.93 16.11
C GLY A 307 -5.39 14.23 15.47
N PHE A 308 -4.82 15.08 16.31
CA PHE A 308 -4.30 16.36 15.89
C PHE A 308 -2.77 16.39 15.92
N LEU A 309 -2.20 17.06 14.93
CA LEU A 309 -0.85 17.61 15.01
C LEU A 309 -0.94 18.99 15.70
N VAL A 310 -0.12 19.20 16.68
CA VAL A 310 -0.07 20.43 17.47
C VAL A 310 1.33 21.06 17.37
#